data_b61bcecc9bf18ed8e2b05f7834ab80df
#
_entry.id   b61bcecc9bf18ed8e2b05f7834ab80df
#
_cell.length_a   1.000
_cell.length_b   1.000
_cell.length_c   1.000
_cell.angle_alpha   90.00
_cell.angle_beta   90.00
_cell.angle_gamma   90.00
#
_symmetry.space_group_name_H-M   'P 1'
#
loop_
_entity.id
_entity.type
_entity.pdbx_description
1 polymer ?
#
loop_
_entity_poly.entity_id
_entity_poly.type
_entity_poly.pdbx_seq_one_letter_code
_entity_poly.pdbx_strand_id
1 'polypeptide(L)'
;MKTLDGVPHDREVEVELLSALVADQNYLYRIATSIKPEYFFNTAYRRIYTTLLDFAESGDKYTESTLVDKLRDEEEHIRLIYDNAVTGTTAIHFSKRLKAYAYAREIYKLGDTLHRLAGNMDTIEAACGLLQDQYDKLNSEFFNSGVDTYSPEGIGEICEEIHKKRANPGIHGIRTLFPVFDN
;
A
#
# COMPACT_ATOMS: atom_id res chain seq x y z
N MET A 1 -2.68 16.94 6.76
CA MET A 1 -1.92 15.77 7.27
C MET A 1 -1.90 15.89 8.78
N LYS A 2 -2.48 14.92 9.49
CA LYS A 2 -2.45 14.88 10.96
C LYS A 2 -1.09 14.32 11.40
N THR A 3 -0.49 14.88 12.43
CA THR A 3 0.78 14.42 12.99
C THR A 3 0.65 14.30 14.51
N LEU A 4 1.08 13.17 15.07
CA LEU A 4 1.33 13.00 16.50
C LEU A 4 2.85 13.04 16.69
N ASP A 5 3.37 13.94 17.51
CA ASP A 5 4.81 14.13 17.69
C ASP A 5 5.61 14.33 16.38
N GLY A 6 4.97 14.95 15.38
CA GLY A 6 5.57 15.17 14.06
C GLY A 6 5.48 14.00 13.07
N VAL A 7 5.08 12.79 13.53
CA VAL A 7 5.02 11.59 12.68
C VAL A 7 3.73 11.57 11.84
N PRO A 8 3.82 11.43 10.51
CA PRO A 8 2.64 11.42 9.63
C PRO A 8 1.74 10.21 9.87
N HIS A 9 0.48 10.46 10.24
CA HIS A 9 -0.56 9.42 10.36
C HIS A 9 -1.96 10.02 10.24
N ASP A 10 -2.95 9.18 10.04
CA ASP A 10 -4.35 9.57 10.04
C ASP A 10 -5.22 8.41 10.52
N ARG A 11 -5.71 8.51 11.78
CA ARG A 11 -6.55 7.50 12.39
C ARG A 11 -7.84 7.27 11.61
N GLU A 12 -8.43 8.31 11.05
CA GLU A 12 -9.68 8.19 10.28
C GLU A 12 -9.47 7.31 9.04
N VAL A 13 -8.34 7.49 8.33
CA VAL A 13 -7.98 6.66 7.17
C VAL A 13 -7.83 5.19 7.54
N GLU A 14 -7.24 4.90 8.70
CA GLU A 14 -7.06 3.53 9.19
C GLU A 14 -8.41 2.89 9.55
N VAL A 15 -9.26 3.60 10.27
CA VAL A 15 -10.60 3.13 10.63
C VAL A 15 -11.47 2.92 9.40
N GLU A 16 -11.53 3.90 8.50
CA GLU A 16 -12.33 3.84 7.28
C GLU A 16 -11.91 2.68 6.35
N LEU A 17 -10.59 2.43 6.25
CA LEU A 17 -10.11 1.27 5.49
C LEU A 17 -10.61 -0.03 6.12
N LEU A 18 -10.42 -0.23 7.41
CA LEU A 18 -10.86 -1.45 8.10
C LEU A 18 -12.39 -1.60 8.04
N SER A 19 -13.14 -0.51 8.20
CA SER A 19 -14.60 -0.50 8.08
C SER A 19 -15.05 -0.93 6.69
N ALA A 20 -14.38 -0.48 5.64
CA ALA A 20 -14.68 -0.91 4.27
C ALA A 20 -14.36 -2.40 4.04
N LEU A 21 -13.31 -2.94 4.69
CA LEU A 21 -12.94 -4.35 4.58
C LEU A 21 -13.92 -5.27 5.32
N VAL A 22 -14.44 -4.85 6.48
CA VAL A 22 -15.45 -5.65 7.20
C VAL A 22 -16.82 -5.58 6.53
N ALA A 23 -17.11 -4.49 5.81
CA ALA A 23 -18.34 -4.34 5.03
C ALA A 23 -18.36 -5.25 3.78
N ASP A 24 -17.21 -5.46 3.13
CA ASP A 24 -17.10 -6.34 1.96
C ASP A 24 -15.72 -7.01 1.91
N GLN A 25 -15.69 -8.29 2.29
CA GLN A 25 -14.49 -9.12 2.37
C GLN A 25 -13.78 -9.30 1.02
N ASN A 26 -14.46 -9.13 -0.11
CA ASN A 26 -13.83 -9.25 -1.42
C ASN A 26 -12.75 -8.18 -1.65
N TYR A 27 -12.90 -7.00 -1.01
CA TYR A 27 -11.89 -5.95 -1.12
C TYR A 27 -10.60 -6.28 -0.38
N LEU A 28 -10.64 -7.12 0.66
CA LEU A 28 -9.44 -7.59 1.35
C LEU A 28 -8.51 -8.32 0.37
N TYR A 29 -9.04 -9.26 -0.42
CA TYR A 29 -8.24 -9.98 -1.42
C TYR A 29 -7.63 -9.04 -2.48
N ARG A 30 -8.33 -7.97 -2.83
CA ARG A 30 -7.86 -7.01 -3.84
C ARG A 30 -6.72 -6.14 -3.35
N ILE A 31 -6.64 -5.85 -2.06
CA ILE A 31 -5.61 -4.97 -1.48
C ILE A 31 -4.52 -5.71 -0.71
N ALA A 32 -4.71 -6.99 -0.38
CA ALA A 32 -3.81 -7.78 0.46
C ALA A 32 -2.36 -7.82 -0.07
N THR A 33 -2.18 -7.79 -1.40
CA THR A 33 -0.85 -7.76 -2.02
C THR A 33 -0.18 -6.39 -1.99
N SER A 34 -0.95 -5.31 -1.82
CA SER A 34 -0.46 -3.93 -1.89
C SER A 34 -0.39 -3.22 -0.55
N ILE A 35 -1.09 -3.72 0.46
CA ILE A 35 -1.13 -3.16 1.81
C ILE A 35 -0.53 -4.14 2.79
N LYS A 36 0.49 -3.68 3.51
CA LYS A 36 1.15 -4.45 4.56
C LYS A 36 0.63 -4.03 5.94
N PRO A 37 0.59 -4.93 6.95
CA PRO A 37 0.20 -4.57 8.32
C PRO A 37 1.00 -3.40 8.90
N GLU A 38 2.29 -3.27 8.54
CA GLU A 38 3.19 -2.21 8.99
C GLU A 38 2.79 -0.81 8.50
N TYR A 39 1.89 -0.73 7.51
CA TYR A 39 1.39 0.55 7.02
C TYR A 39 0.39 1.19 7.99
N PHE A 40 -0.19 0.42 8.91
CA PHE A 40 -0.98 0.96 10.01
C PHE A 40 -0.08 1.55 11.10
N PHE A 41 -0.36 2.78 11.48
CA PHE A 41 0.36 3.46 12.57
C PHE A 41 -0.11 2.94 13.93
N ASN A 42 -1.42 2.77 14.09
CA ASN A 42 -2.00 2.24 15.32
C ASN A 42 -1.78 0.73 15.41
N THR A 43 -1.20 0.28 16.53
CA THR A 43 -0.88 -1.14 16.77
C THR A 43 -2.13 -2.02 16.84
N ALA A 44 -3.24 -1.52 17.40
CA ALA A 44 -4.50 -2.23 17.44
C ALA A 44 -5.05 -2.49 16.03
N TYR A 45 -5.06 -1.48 15.17
CA TYR A 45 -5.53 -1.61 13.78
C TYR A 45 -4.60 -2.51 12.95
N ARG A 46 -3.30 -2.48 13.22
CA ARG A 46 -2.34 -3.43 12.62
C ARG A 46 -2.68 -4.87 12.98
N ARG A 47 -2.95 -5.16 14.26
CA ARG A 47 -3.33 -6.51 14.73
C ARG A 47 -4.65 -6.95 14.12
N ILE A 48 -5.64 -6.06 14.05
CA ILE A 48 -6.94 -6.35 13.42
C ILE A 48 -6.72 -6.70 11.95
N TYR A 49 -5.97 -5.88 11.19
CA TYR A 49 -5.69 -6.15 9.78
C TYR A 49 -4.95 -7.47 9.58
N THR A 50 -3.94 -7.79 10.40
CA THR A 50 -3.24 -9.08 10.35
C THR A 50 -4.22 -10.23 10.54
N THR A 51 -5.12 -10.13 11.51
CA THR A 51 -6.13 -11.16 11.76
C THR A 51 -7.12 -11.31 10.59
N LEU A 52 -7.48 -10.20 9.92
CA LEU A 52 -8.29 -10.29 8.69
C LEU A 52 -7.56 -11.04 7.57
N LEU A 53 -6.24 -10.83 7.42
CA LEU A 53 -5.43 -11.58 6.45
C LEU A 53 -5.37 -13.07 6.78
N ASP A 54 -5.21 -13.43 8.07
CA ASP A 54 -5.21 -14.84 8.53
C ASP A 54 -6.54 -15.54 8.16
N PHE A 55 -7.68 -14.85 8.35
CA PHE A 55 -8.99 -15.37 7.93
C PHE A 55 -9.08 -15.54 6.41
N ALA A 56 -8.54 -14.57 5.66
CA ALA A 56 -8.54 -14.64 4.20
C ALA A 56 -7.68 -15.80 3.68
N GLU A 57 -6.52 -16.07 4.30
CA GLU A 57 -5.65 -17.20 3.97
C GLU A 57 -6.28 -18.55 4.31
N SER A 58 -7.01 -18.63 5.43
CA SER A 58 -7.74 -19.84 5.82
C SER A 58 -8.99 -20.09 4.96
N GLY A 59 -9.45 -19.08 4.20
CA GLY A 59 -10.71 -19.13 3.47
C GLY A 59 -11.96 -18.99 4.36
N ASP A 60 -11.77 -18.63 5.63
CA ASP A 60 -12.82 -18.46 6.60
C ASP A 60 -13.47 -17.07 6.48
N LYS A 61 -14.77 -17.00 6.77
CA LYS A 61 -15.46 -15.72 6.91
C LYS A 61 -15.26 -15.19 8.32
N TYR A 62 -15.02 -13.89 8.42
CA TYR A 62 -14.96 -13.19 9.69
C TYR A 62 -16.24 -12.40 9.96
N THR A 63 -16.57 -12.28 11.23
CA THR A 63 -17.66 -11.47 11.77
C THR A 63 -17.13 -10.67 12.95
N GLU A 64 -17.89 -9.69 13.43
CA GLU A 64 -17.52 -8.95 14.64
C GLU A 64 -17.20 -9.90 15.81
N SER A 65 -18.07 -10.86 16.08
CA SER A 65 -17.88 -11.81 17.20
C SER A 65 -16.61 -12.65 17.04
N THR A 66 -16.32 -13.16 15.85
CA THR A 66 -15.10 -13.96 15.61
C THR A 66 -13.83 -13.14 15.75
N LEU A 67 -13.85 -11.85 15.38
CA LEU A 67 -12.72 -10.95 15.59
C LEU A 67 -12.54 -10.61 17.07
N VAL A 68 -13.62 -10.32 17.80
CA VAL A 68 -13.56 -10.05 19.25
C VAL A 68 -13.08 -11.29 20.01
N ASP A 69 -13.50 -12.51 19.64
CA ASP A 69 -13.02 -13.74 20.27
C ASP A 69 -11.50 -13.93 20.11
N LYS A 70 -10.95 -13.58 18.94
CA LYS A 70 -9.51 -13.67 18.68
C LYS A 70 -8.70 -12.50 19.29
N LEU A 71 -9.29 -11.32 19.37
CA LEU A 71 -8.62 -10.06 19.74
C LEU A 71 -9.38 -9.34 20.87
N ARG A 72 -9.54 -9.98 22.02
CA ARG A 72 -10.30 -9.44 23.17
C ARG A 72 -9.83 -8.07 23.62
N ASP A 73 -8.52 -7.83 23.58
CA ASP A 73 -7.94 -6.56 23.99
C ASP A 73 -8.28 -5.39 23.04
N GLU A 74 -8.73 -5.70 21.83
CA GLU A 74 -9.07 -4.73 20.78
C GLU A 74 -10.58 -4.58 20.55
N GLU A 75 -11.41 -5.10 21.46
CA GLU A 75 -12.88 -5.14 21.30
C GLU A 75 -13.48 -3.76 20.99
N GLU A 76 -13.04 -2.71 21.69
CA GLU A 76 -13.55 -1.34 21.45
C GLU A 76 -13.21 -0.85 20.04
N HIS A 77 -12.01 -1.18 19.55
CA HIS A 77 -11.58 -0.82 18.19
C HIS A 77 -12.37 -1.60 17.13
N ILE A 78 -12.64 -2.90 17.38
CA ILE A 78 -13.42 -3.74 16.47
C ILE A 78 -14.86 -3.20 16.38
N ARG A 79 -15.49 -2.89 17.51
CA ARG A 79 -16.83 -2.29 17.54
C ARG A 79 -16.87 -0.97 16.77
N LEU A 80 -15.91 -0.08 17.00
CA LEU A 80 -15.81 1.19 16.27
C LEU A 80 -15.75 0.97 14.75
N ILE A 81 -14.97 -0.03 14.29
CA ILE A 81 -14.83 -0.37 12.88
C ILE A 81 -16.18 -0.84 12.30
N TYR A 82 -16.90 -1.70 13.01
CA TYR A 82 -18.20 -2.20 12.56
C TYR A 82 -19.30 -1.14 12.61
N ASP A 83 -19.30 -0.27 13.61
CA ASP A 83 -20.25 0.85 13.73
C ASP A 83 -20.06 1.89 12.61
N ASN A 84 -18.84 2.06 12.12
CA ASN A 84 -18.51 2.96 11.01
C ASN A 84 -18.49 2.25 9.65
N ALA A 85 -19.06 1.04 9.54
CA ALA A 85 -19.03 0.28 8.29
C ALA A 85 -19.59 1.08 7.12
N VAL A 86 -18.71 1.40 6.17
CA VAL A 86 -19.00 2.09 4.91
C VAL A 86 -19.04 1.09 3.76
N THR A 87 -19.35 1.55 2.56
CA THR A 87 -19.33 0.67 1.40
C THR A 87 -17.91 0.18 1.09
N GLY A 88 -17.74 -1.11 0.81
CA GLY A 88 -16.44 -1.73 0.50
C GLY A 88 -15.70 -1.04 -0.66
N THR A 89 -16.41 -0.37 -1.58
CA THR A 89 -15.81 0.36 -2.71
C THR A 89 -14.81 1.44 -2.30
N THR A 90 -14.95 1.99 -1.10
CA THR A 90 -14.04 3.02 -0.56
C THR A 90 -12.67 2.43 -0.14
N ALA A 91 -12.57 1.09 0.03
CA ALA A 91 -11.34 0.42 0.45
C ALA A 91 -10.13 0.77 -0.43
N ILE A 92 -10.32 0.83 -1.76
CA ILE A 92 -9.24 1.18 -2.70
C ILE A 92 -8.76 2.62 -2.49
N HIS A 93 -9.67 3.56 -2.21
CA HIS A 93 -9.31 4.94 -1.94
C HIS A 93 -8.51 5.05 -0.64
N PHE A 94 -9.00 4.47 0.44
CA PHE A 94 -8.33 4.54 1.74
C PHE A 94 -7.02 3.75 1.77
N SER A 95 -6.91 2.65 1.02
CA SER A 95 -5.64 1.90 0.90
C SER A 95 -4.54 2.75 0.27
N LYS A 96 -4.84 3.54 -0.78
CA LYS A 96 -3.89 4.48 -1.37
C LYS A 96 -3.46 5.56 -0.37
N ARG A 97 -4.40 6.11 0.40
CA ARG A 97 -4.09 7.11 1.43
C ARG A 97 -3.25 6.52 2.56
N LEU A 98 -3.58 5.31 3.03
CA LEU A 98 -2.79 4.61 4.05
C LEU A 98 -1.36 4.39 3.58
N LYS A 99 -1.18 3.92 2.34
CA LYS A 99 0.12 3.74 1.71
C LYS A 99 0.91 5.06 1.65
N ALA A 100 0.26 6.16 1.29
CA ALA A 100 0.90 7.48 1.27
C ALA A 100 1.37 7.92 2.66
N TYR A 101 0.59 7.68 3.72
CA TYR A 101 1.03 7.95 5.09
C TYR A 101 2.19 7.05 5.53
N ALA A 102 2.18 5.77 5.15
CA ALA A 102 3.29 4.86 5.41
C ALA A 102 4.58 5.36 4.74
N TYR A 103 4.49 5.74 3.47
CA TYR A 103 5.60 6.33 2.73
C TYR A 103 6.13 7.62 3.39
N ALA A 104 5.23 8.53 3.76
CA ALA A 104 5.60 9.75 4.45
C ALA A 104 6.33 9.48 5.78
N ARG A 105 5.95 8.43 6.51
CA ARG A 105 6.67 8.01 7.74
C ARG A 105 8.09 7.52 7.45
N GLU A 106 8.28 6.77 6.40
CA GLU A 106 9.62 6.29 6.03
C GLU A 106 10.52 7.47 5.60
N ILE A 107 10.00 8.43 4.84
CA ILE A 107 10.73 9.67 4.52
C ILE A 107 11.07 10.46 5.79
N TYR A 108 10.13 10.57 6.73
CA TYR A 108 10.35 11.26 8.01
C TYR A 108 11.50 10.62 8.80
N LYS A 109 11.50 9.28 8.94
CA LYS A 109 12.58 8.52 9.62
C LYS A 109 13.92 8.69 8.91
N LEU A 110 13.92 8.66 7.58
CA LEU A 110 15.12 8.89 6.77
C LEU A 110 15.66 10.28 7.02
N GLY A 111 14.79 11.31 7.01
CA GLY A 111 15.17 12.70 7.28
C GLY A 111 15.81 12.87 8.66
N ASP A 112 15.26 12.28 9.71
CA ASP A 112 15.81 12.29 11.07
C ASP A 112 17.20 11.62 11.12
N THR A 113 17.34 10.48 10.43
CA THR A 113 18.60 9.76 10.38
C THR A 113 19.68 10.56 9.61
N LEU A 114 19.32 11.13 8.47
CA LEU A 114 20.20 11.96 7.67
C LEU A 114 20.63 13.23 8.43
N HIS A 115 19.70 13.84 9.16
CA HIS A 115 20.02 15.02 9.99
C HIS A 115 21.10 14.70 11.04
N ARG A 116 21.00 13.55 11.70
CA ARG A 116 22.01 13.11 12.68
C ARG A 116 23.36 12.81 12.04
N LEU A 117 23.38 12.20 10.86
CA LEU A 117 24.62 11.86 10.16
C LEU A 117 25.30 13.10 9.57
N ALA A 118 24.53 14.04 9.05
CA ALA A 118 25.05 15.28 8.44
C ALA A 118 25.71 16.23 9.46
N GLY A 119 25.43 16.04 10.76
CA GLY A 119 26.08 16.80 11.83
C GLY A 119 27.57 16.48 12.06
N ASN A 120 28.11 15.45 11.42
CA ASN A 120 29.49 15.02 11.53
C ASN A 120 30.11 14.77 10.15
N MET A 121 31.21 15.48 9.84
CA MET A 121 31.91 15.36 8.55
C MET A 121 32.41 13.96 8.26
N ASP A 122 32.78 13.19 9.28
CA ASP A 122 33.29 11.80 9.12
C ASP A 122 32.20 10.82 8.68
N THR A 123 30.92 11.21 8.75
CA THR A 123 29.75 10.36 8.42
C THR A 123 29.03 10.78 7.15
N ILE A 124 29.53 11.79 6.43
CA ILE A 124 28.88 12.32 5.20
C ILE A 124 28.80 11.25 4.11
N GLU A 125 29.85 10.48 3.88
CA GLU A 125 29.85 9.40 2.88
C GLU A 125 28.83 8.32 3.22
N ALA A 126 28.74 7.95 4.50
CA ALA A 126 27.73 7.02 4.99
C ALA A 126 26.30 7.57 4.82
N ALA A 127 26.09 8.88 5.02
CA ALA A 127 24.80 9.52 4.77
C ALA A 127 24.40 9.48 3.29
N CYS A 128 25.34 9.69 2.38
CA CYS A 128 25.10 9.61 0.94
C CYS A 128 24.76 8.18 0.50
N GLY A 129 25.48 7.17 1.00
CA GLY A 129 25.16 5.76 0.74
C GLY A 129 23.78 5.38 1.26
N LEU A 130 23.44 5.76 2.49
CA LEU A 130 22.13 5.52 3.08
C LEU A 130 21.00 6.17 2.26
N LEU A 131 21.21 7.40 1.79
CA LEU A 131 20.22 8.10 0.97
C LEU A 131 19.91 7.32 -0.31
N GLN A 132 20.93 6.83 -1.01
CA GLN A 132 20.77 6.06 -2.24
C GLN A 132 20.04 4.74 -1.97
N ASP A 133 20.50 3.96 -0.98
CA ASP A 133 19.91 2.67 -0.64
C ASP A 133 18.43 2.81 -0.23
N GLN A 134 18.12 3.82 0.59
CA GLN A 134 16.75 4.05 1.05
C GLN A 134 15.86 4.59 -0.05
N TYR A 135 16.37 5.44 -0.95
CA TYR A 135 15.63 5.89 -2.12
C TYR A 135 15.21 4.70 -3.00
N ASP A 136 16.14 3.82 -3.32
CA ASP A 136 15.88 2.66 -4.17
C ASP A 136 14.87 1.70 -3.52
N LYS A 137 15.00 1.48 -2.20
CA LYS A 137 14.06 0.69 -1.42
C LYS A 137 12.66 1.29 -1.42
N LEU A 138 12.53 2.58 -1.11
CA LEU A 138 11.24 3.27 -1.08
C LEU A 138 10.59 3.28 -2.47
N ASN A 139 11.37 3.52 -3.51
CA ASN A 139 10.89 3.50 -4.87
C ASN A 139 10.36 2.12 -5.26
N SER A 140 11.10 1.06 -4.96
CA SER A 140 10.67 -0.31 -5.24
C SER A 140 9.41 -0.72 -4.44
N GLU A 141 9.32 -0.33 -3.18
CA GLU A 141 8.22 -0.74 -2.30
C GLU A 141 6.92 0.02 -2.57
N PHE A 142 6.99 1.33 -2.81
CA PHE A 142 5.82 2.19 -2.89
C PHE A 142 5.38 2.54 -4.31
N PHE A 143 6.30 2.55 -5.27
CA PHE A 143 6.01 2.98 -6.64
C PHE A 143 6.08 1.85 -7.68
N ASN A 144 6.96 0.85 -7.50
CA ASN A 144 7.10 -0.26 -8.44
C ASN A 144 6.16 -1.46 -8.17
N SER A 145 5.29 -1.37 -7.19
CA SER A 145 4.29 -2.42 -6.93
C SER A 145 3.10 -2.36 -7.91
N GLY A 146 3.39 -2.63 -9.16
CA GLY A 146 2.45 -2.54 -10.29
C GLY A 146 2.58 -1.19 -10.98
N VAL A 147 2.76 -1.23 -12.29
CA VAL A 147 2.75 -0.06 -13.17
C VAL A 147 1.54 0.79 -12.79
N ASP A 148 1.78 1.91 -12.13
CA ASP A 148 0.72 2.90 -11.93
C ASP A 148 0.48 3.54 -13.30
N THR A 149 -0.37 2.86 -14.10
CA THR A 149 -0.73 3.20 -15.48
C THR A 149 -1.29 4.62 -15.59
N TYR A 150 -1.48 5.27 -14.44
CA TYR A 150 -2.05 6.61 -14.30
C TYR A 150 -1.03 7.66 -13.83
N SER A 151 0.24 7.30 -13.61
CA SER A 151 1.26 8.33 -13.40
C SER A 151 1.57 9.04 -14.72
N PRO A 152 1.91 10.35 -14.71
CA PRO A 152 2.29 11.07 -15.94
C PRO A 152 3.45 10.37 -16.68
N GLU A 153 4.40 9.82 -15.94
CA GLU A 153 5.53 9.06 -16.46
C GLU A 153 5.08 7.73 -17.08
N GLY A 154 4.22 6.97 -16.39
CA GLY A 154 3.67 5.69 -16.88
C GLY A 154 2.81 5.88 -18.13
N ILE A 155 2.03 6.98 -18.22
CA ILE A 155 1.30 7.35 -19.43
C ILE A 155 2.28 7.71 -20.54
N GLY A 156 3.36 8.42 -20.25
CA GLY A 156 4.43 8.75 -21.21
C GLY A 156 5.06 7.50 -21.81
N GLU A 157 5.46 6.54 -20.98
CA GLU A 157 6.04 5.26 -21.41
C GLU A 157 5.07 4.45 -22.29
N ILE A 158 3.79 4.38 -21.92
CA ILE A 158 2.76 3.72 -22.70
C ILE A 158 2.58 4.41 -24.06
N CYS A 159 2.55 5.74 -24.09
CA CYS A 159 2.45 6.50 -25.33
C CYS A 159 3.66 6.26 -26.23
N GLU A 160 4.88 6.25 -25.69
CA GLU A 160 6.09 5.93 -26.45
C GLU A 160 6.06 4.49 -26.98
N GLU A 161 5.62 3.53 -26.20
CA GLU A 161 5.49 2.15 -26.62
C GLU A 161 4.47 2.00 -27.75
N ILE A 162 3.33 2.69 -27.67
CA ILE A 162 2.32 2.74 -28.72
C ILE A 162 2.90 3.37 -29.98
N HIS A 163 3.66 4.47 -29.86
CA HIS A 163 4.32 5.12 -31.00
C HIS A 163 5.35 4.19 -31.66
N LYS A 164 6.18 3.51 -30.88
CA LYS A 164 7.15 2.52 -31.38
C LYS A 164 6.45 1.35 -32.12
N LYS A 165 5.34 0.86 -31.56
CA LYS A 165 4.54 -0.20 -32.20
C LYS A 165 3.87 0.26 -33.49
N ARG A 166 3.41 1.52 -33.58
CA ARG A 166 2.85 2.10 -34.82
C ARG A 166 3.90 2.33 -35.90
N ALA A 167 5.13 2.69 -35.52
CA ALA A 167 6.23 2.90 -36.48
C ALA A 167 6.79 1.59 -37.06
N ASN A 168 6.57 0.46 -36.40
CA ASN A 168 6.96 -0.88 -36.86
C ASN A 168 5.70 -1.72 -37.14
N PRO A 169 5.19 -1.78 -38.36
CA PRO A 169 4.05 -2.62 -38.72
C PRO A 169 4.46 -4.10 -38.68
N GLY A 170 4.44 -4.69 -37.50
CA GLY A 170 4.68 -6.10 -37.24
C GLY A 170 3.66 -6.67 -36.26
N ILE A 171 3.67 -7.96 -36.01
CA ILE A 171 2.80 -8.61 -35.02
C ILE A 171 3.28 -8.19 -33.63
N HIS A 172 2.52 -7.33 -32.95
CA HIS A 172 2.80 -6.82 -31.61
C HIS A 172 1.90 -7.53 -30.58
N GLY A 173 2.11 -8.81 -30.35
CA GLY A 173 1.34 -9.57 -29.38
C GLY A 173 1.99 -10.90 -29.06
N ILE A 174 1.39 -11.66 -28.18
CA ILE A 174 1.74 -13.05 -27.96
C ILE A 174 1.31 -13.80 -29.23
N ARG A 175 2.27 -14.39 -29.95
CA ARG A 175 1.96 -15.27 -31.07
C ARG A 175 1.09 -16.42 -30.55
N THR A 176 -0.13 -16.50 -31.04
CA THR A 176 -0.92 -17.70 -30.87
C THR A 176 -0.39 -18.72 -31.89
N LEU A 177 -0.35 -19.99 -31.58
CA LEU A 177 0.06 -21.02 -32.54
C LEU A 177 -1.03 -21.29 -33.63
N PHE A 178 -2.01 -20.40 -33.73
CA PHE A 178 -3.12 -20.49 -34.65
C PHE A 178 -2.97 -19.44 -35.77
N PRO A 179 -2.66 -19.84 -37.03
CA PRO A 179 -2.41 -18.91 -38.15
C PRO A 179 -3.57 -17.94 -38.45
N VAL A 180 -4.79 -18.28 -38.00
CA VAL A 180 -5.99 -17.46 -38.23
C VAL A 180 -6.01 -16.21 -37.33
N PHE A 181 -5.25 -16.19 -36.23
CA PHE A 181 -5.22 -15.08 -35.28
C PHE A 181 -3.93 -14.24 -35.37
N ASP A 182 -2.94 -14.70 -36.14
CA ASP A 182 -1.63 -14.06 -36.23
C ASP A 182 -1.45 -13.22 -37.53
N ASN A 183 -2.53 -13.03 -38.32
CA ASN A 183 -2.58 -12.21 -39.54
C ASN A 183 -3.18 -10.82 -39.29
#